data_29a501bd6d30418866adc9d3b1478c9a
#
_entry.id   29a501bd6d30418866adc9d3b1478c9a
#
_cell.length_a   1.000
_cell.length_b   1.000
_cell.length_c   1.000
_cell.angle_alpha   90.00
_cell.angle_beta   90.00
_cell.angle_gamma   90.00
#
_symmetry.space_group_name_H-M   'P 1'
#
loop_
_entity.id
_entity.type
_entity.pdbx_description
1 polymer ?
#
loop_
_entity_poly.entity_id
_entity_poly.type
_entity_poly.pdbx_seq_one_letter_code
_entity_poly.pdbx_strand_id
1 'polypeptide(L)'
;MRRFSAGIWVLVLGYTLSQFYRAFMAVLSPVLRTDIGAGPGDLAISSGIWFFAFAGMQVLVGSWLDRYGPRRTASGLMLVAALGAVVFALATAPWHLHVAMVLIGIGCSPALMSAYYIFARNFTLREFGTLAGSFVAVGALGNILSASPLEAFAEAAGWRVAMWLMVAVTLGVALLEFLCVRDPQRLDASHPTGRLSDILRLRALWFILPLFSVNYAASAAIRGLWAGPYLEEVFNATGKMIGHATLLMGLAMIVGNFLAGPAVRAVGSVRRTILISTAGTVLVIGGLWLFTAHSLALAVTLLALVGFSGASYVLLIAHGRAFLPQHLVGRGVTFLNMFSIGGTGMLQFGSRPVYQWASVHGSPAQAYATLFLFFTLPLALGLALYFLTPEAPND
;
A
#
# COMPACT_ATOMS: atom_id res chain seq x y z
N MET A 1 -3.34 -13.06 -28.87
CA MET A 1 -2.78 -12.21 -27.82
C MET A 1 -2.67 -10.78 -28.34
N ARG A 2 -3.61 -9.88 -27.98
CA ARG A 2 -3.45 -8.44 -28.28
C ARG A 2 -2.22 -7.96 -27.51
N ARG A 3 -1.25 -7.39 -28.21
CA ARG A 3 -0.03 -6.85 -27.61
C ARG A 3 -0.43 -5.83 -26.54
N PHE A 4 0.11 -5.95 -25.34
CA PHE A 4 0.03 -4.91 -24.32
C PHE A 4 0.40 -3.59 -25.00
N SER A 5 -0.50 -2.61 -24.98
CA SER A 5 -0.18 -1.30 -25.56
C SER A 5 0.91 -0.65 -24.71
N ALA A 6 1.79 0.13 -25.34
CA ALA A 6 2.82 0.89 -24.62
C ALA A 6 2.24 1.67 -23.44
N GLY A 7 1.01 2.19 -23.57
CA GLY A 7 0.32 2.90 -22.51
C GLY A 7 0.04 2.07 -21.25
N ILE A 8 -0.22 0.75 -21.39
CA ILE A 8 -0.41 -0.12 -20.21
C ILE A 8 0.91 -0.28 -19.45
N TRP A 9 2.03 -0.47 -20.17
CA TRP A 9 3.36 -0.56 -19.54
C TRP A 9 3.76 0.73 -18.82
N VAL A 10 3.41 1.87 -19.39
CA VAL A 10 3.66 3.18 -18.74
C VAL A 10 2.82 3.33 -17.46
N LEU A 11 1.55 2.90 -17.48
CA LEU A 11 0.74 2.87 -16.26
C LEU A 11 1.29 1.91 -15.21
N VAL A 12 1.93 0.78 -15.61
CA VAL A 12 2.67 -0.10 -14.68
C VAL A 12 3.80 0.68 -14.01
N LEU A 13 4.56 1.49 -14.76
CA LEU A 13 5.61 2.34 -14.18
C LEU A 13 5.04 3.34 -13.18
N GLY A 14 3.93 4.01 -13.50
CA GLY A 14 3.23 4.89 -12.57
C GLY A 14 2.79 4.18 -11.28
N TYR A 15 2.27 2.96 -11.39
CA TYR A 15 1.92 2.16 -10.22
C TYR A 15 3.15 1.68 -9.44
N THR A 16 4.25 1.34 -10.12
CA THR A 16 5.55 1.02 -9.49
C THR A 16 6.06 2.20 -8.66
N LEU A 17 5.96 3.43 -9.18
CA LEU A 17 6.28 4.65 -8.41
C LEU A 17 5.37 4.82 -7.19
N SER A 18 4.07 4.58 -7.35
CA SER A 18 3.15 4.62 -6.21
C SER A 18 3.53 3.63 -5.11
N GLN A 19 3.97 2.42 -5.48
CA GLN A 19 4.44 1.41 -4.52
C GLN A 19 5.78 1.80 -3.89
N PHE A 20 6.69 2.41 -4.64
CA PHE A 20 7.93 2.97 -4.13
C PHE A 20 7.66 4.03 -3.06
N TYR A 21 6.82 5.02 -3.36
CA TYR A 21 6.48 6.10 -2.43
C TYR A 21 5.68 5.67 -1.18
N ARG A 22 5.19 4.44 -1.13
CA ARG A 22 4.59 3.87 0.09
C ARG A 22 5.60 3.31 1.08
N ALA A 23 6.83 3.01 0.65
CA ALA A 23 7.76 2.22 1.44
C ALA A 23 9.13 2.87 1.68
N PHE A 24 9.50 3.91 0.92
CA PHE A 24 10.85 4.48 0.90
C PHE A 24 11.26 5.17 2.20
N MET A 25 10.31 5.68 2.99
CA MET A 25 10.63 6.42 4.22
C MET A 25 11.26 5.56 5.31
N ALA A 26 10.94 4.26 5.36
CA ALA A 26 11.55 3.36 6.32
C ALA A 26 13.08 3.27 6.15
N VAL A 27 13.53 3.28 4.91
CA VAL A 27 14.96 3.19 4.56
C VAL A 27 15.68 4.51 4.75
N LEU A 28 15.02 5.63 4.48
CA LEU A 28 15.58 6.97 4.67
C LEU A 28 15.49 7.47 6.12
N SER A 29 14.84 6.73 7.03
CA SER A 29 14.61 7.18 8.40
C SER A 29 15.88 7.64 9.14
N PRO A 30 17.04 6.93 9.08
CA PRO A 30 18.23 7.37 9.80
C PRO A 30 18.76 8.72 9.29
N VAL A 31 18.86 8.86 7.96
CA VAL A 31 19.40 10.09 7.36
C VAL A 31 18.45 11.28 7.50
N LEU A 32 17.14 11.09 7.46
CA LEU A 32 16.17 12.16 7.69
C LEU A 32 16.17 12.62 9.15
N ARG A 33 16.41 11.70 10.09
CA ARG A 33 16.53 12.03 11.50
C ARG A 33 17.77 12.92 11.77
N THR A 34 18.91 12.57 11.21
CA THR A 34 20.17 13.31 11.41
C THR A 34 20.20 14.63 10.68
N ASP A 35 19.62 14.70 9.48
CA ASP A 35 19.81 15.84 8.55
C ASP A 35 18.76 16.94 8.74
N ILE A 36 17.51 16.56 9.03
CA ILE A 36 16.36 17.49 9.17
C ILE A 36 15.59 17.33 10.48
N GLY A 37 16.04 16.47 11.39
CA GLY A 37 15.39 16.24 12.69
C GLY A 37 14.08 15.49 12.61
N ALA A 38 13.77 14.78 11.50
CA ALA A 38 12.52 14.04 11.33
C ALA A 38 12.56 12.73 12.09
N GLY A 39 11.99 12.69 13.28
CA GLY A 39 11.88 11.50 14.10
C GLY A 39 10.79 10.51 13.60
N PRO A 40 10.69 9.31 14.23
CA PRO A 40 9.71 8.30 13.84
C PRO A 40 8.26 8.80 13.87
N GLY A 41 7.94 9.71 14.80
CA GLY A 41 6.62 10.33 14.89
C GLY A 41 6.27 11.22 13.68
N ASP A 42 7.26 11.96 13.14
CA ASP A 42 7.08 12.81 11.97
C ASP A 42 6.91 11.95 10.70
N LEU A 43 7.68 10.86 10.61
CA LEU A 43 7.54 9.89 9.54
C LEU A 43 6.17 9.20 9.56
N ALA A 44 5.64 8.91 10.76
CA ALA A 44 4.31 8.34 10.93
C ALA A 44 3.20 9.28 10.42
N ILE A 45 3.30 10.58 10.74
CA ILE A 45 2.38 11.58 10.20
C ILE A 45 2.50 11.65 8.68
N SER A 46 3.72 11.80 8.17
CA SER A 46 3.97 11.95 6.72
C SER A 46 3.40 10.76 5.95
N SER A 47 3.66 9.54 6.42
CA SER A 47 3.14 8.33 5.80
C SER A 47 1.62 8.22 5.92
N GLY A 48 1.06 8.49 7.10
CA GLY A 48 -0.39 8.46 7.32
C GLY A 48 -1.13 9.47 6.43
N ILE A 49 -0.63 10.69 6.33
CA ILE A 49 -1.21 11.74 5.47
C ILE A 49 -1.17 11.33 3.99
N TRP A 50 -0.11 10.66 3.53
CA TRP A 50 -0.05 10.13 2.17
C TRP A 50 -1.24 9.20 1.88
N PHE A 51 -1.53 8.25 2.78
CA PHE A 51 -2.64 7.32 2.63
C PHE A 51 -4.00 8.01 2.71
N PHE A 52 -4.17 9.02 3.57
CA PHE A 52 -5.39 9.81 3.63
C PHE A 52 -5.62 10.63 2.36
N ALA A 53 -4.59 11.31 1.87
CA ALA A 53 -4.65 12.08 0.63
C ALA A 53 -4.99 11.17 -0.57
N PHE A 54 -4.32 10.00 -0.65
CA PHE A 54 -4.60 8.99 -1.66
C PHE A 54 -6.04 8.47 -1.58
N ALA A 55 -6.52 8.11 -0.39
CA ALA A 55 -7.88 7.58 -0.19
C ALA A 55 -8.96 8.63 -0.51
N GLY A 56 -8.79 9.86 -0.05
CA GLY A 56 -9.71 10.96 -0.33
C GLY A 56 -9.84 11.26 -1.83
N MET A 57 -8.73 11.14 -2.57
CA MET A 57 -8.73 11.33 -4.01
C MET A 57 -9.46 10.23 -4.79
N GLN A 58 -9.68 9.03 -4.23
CA GLN A 58 -10.35 7.94 -4.96
C GLN A 58 -11.74 8.32 -5.47
N VAL A 59 -12.49 9.13 -4.72
CA VAL A 59 -13.82 9.60 -5.12
C VAL A 59 -13.73 10.53 -6.34
N LEU A 60 -12.75 11.45 -6.33
CA LEU A 60 -12.53 12.39 -7.43
C LEU A 60 -11.95 11.70 -8.67
N VAL A 61 -10.98 10.80 -8.46
CA VAL A 61 -10.34 10.05 -9.54
C VAL A 61 -11.37 9.27 -10.36
N GLY A 62 -12.34 8.59 -9.71
CA GLY A 62 -13.40 7.88 -10.44
C GLY A 62 -14.16 8.80 -11.41
N SER A 63 -14.58 9.98 -10.94
CA SER A 63 -15.30 10.96 -11.77
C SER A 63 -14.42 11.60 -12.85
N TRP A 64 -13.12 11.80 -12.57
CA TRP A 64 -12.19 12.35 -13.55
C TRP A 64 -11.82 11.34 -14.63
N LEU A 65 -11.72 10.06 -14.31
CA LEU A 65 -11.55 8.99 -15.30
C LEU A 65 -12.73 8.94 -16.28
N ASP A 66 -13.96 9.11 -15.79
CA ASP A 66 -15.15 9.14 -16.65
C ASP A 66 -15.22 10.43 -17.51
N ARG A 67 -14.83 11.59 -16.94
CA ARG A 67 -14.92 12.88 -17.61
C ARG A 67 -13.75 13.18 -18.53
N TYR A 68 -12.52 12.94 -18.09
CA TYR A 68 -11.28 13.34 -18.79
C TYR A 68 -10.53 12.17 -19.40
N GLY A 69 -10.87 10.93 -18.99
CA GLY A 69 -10.17 9.71 -19.38
C GLY A 69 -8.89 9.42 -18.58
N PRO A 70 -8.37 8.18 -18.68
CA PRO A 70 -7.16 7.75 -17.97
C PRO A 70 -5.91 8.55 -18.34
N ARG A 71 -5.73 8.91 -19.61
CA ARG A 71 -4.56 9.65 -20.11
C ARG A 71 -4.33 10.95 -19.34
N ARG A 72 -5.34 11.83 -19.32
CA ARG A 72 -5.22 13.16 -18.69
C ARG A 72 -5.24 13.06 -17.17
N THR A 73 -6.03 12.16 -16.62
CA THR A 73 -6.15 11.97 -15.17
C THR A 73 -4.86 11.44 -14.58
N ALA A 74 -4.26 10.39 -15.16
CA ALA A 74 -3.02 9.82 -14.67
C ALA A 74 -1.87 10.82 -14.81
N SER A 75 -1.62 11.34 -16.03
CA SER A 75 -0.50 12.25 -16.28
C SER A 75 -0.60 13.55 -15.46
N GLY A 76 -1.79 14.16 -15.39
CA GLY A 76 -1.98 15.40 -14.64
C GLY A 76 -1.75 15.24 -13.13
N LEU A 77 -2.25 14.15 -12.55
CA LEU A 77 -2.00 13.86 -11.14
C LEU A 77 -0.55 13.42 -10.89
N MET A 78 0.09 12.72 -11.83
CA MET A 78 1.52 12.36 -11.70
C MET A 78 2.43 13.59 -11.66
N LEU A 79 2.05 14.72 -12.31
CA LEU A 79 2.76 16.00 -12.16
C LEU A 79 2.65 16.55 -10.72
N VAL A 80 1.51 16.33 -10.06
CA VAL A 80 1.35 16.71 -8.64
C VAL A 80 2.26 15.85 -7.76
N ALA A 81 2.42 14.55 -8.07
CA ALA A 81 3.40 13.69 -7.38
C ALA A 81 4.84 14.18 -7.57
N ALA A 82 5.19 14.60 -8.80
CA ALA A 82 6.51 15.16 -9.09
C ALA A 82 6.78 16.45 -8.28
N LEU A 83 5.78 17.35 -8.17
CA LEU A 83 5.88 18.53 -7.32
C LEU A 83 6.09 18.15 -5.85
N GLY A 84 5.39 17.13 -5.36
CA GLY A 84 5.60 16.58 -4.02
C GLY A 84 7.02 16.04 -3.82
N ALA A 85 7.57 15.34 -4.82
CA ALA A 85 8.95 14.87 -4.78
C ALA A 85 9.97 16.02 -4.76
N VAL A 86 9.71 17.14 -5.46
CA VAL A 86 10.52 18.37 -5.38
C VAL A 86 10.50 18.93 -3.96
N VAL A 87 9.31 19.06 -3.34
CA VAL A 87 9.19 19.53 -1.96
C VAL A 87 9.95 18.62 -1.00
N PHE A 88 9.91 17.31 -1.22
CA PHE A 88 10.68 16.35 -0.42
C PHE A 88 12.20 16.57 -0.59
N ALA A 89 12.69 16.68 -1.82
CA ALA A 89 14.11 16.88 -2.11
C ALA A 89 14.67 18.18 -1.49
N LEU A 90 13.83 19.21 -1.40
CA LEU A 90 14.18 20.52 -0.81
C LEU A 90 13.90 20.61 0.70
N ALA A 91 13.48 19.50 1.35
CA ALA A 91 13.10 19.52 2.75
C ALA A 91 14.27 19.93 3.67
N THR A 92 14.00 20.88 4.58
CA THR A 92 14.92 21.38 5.62
C THR A 92 14.31 21.24 7.01
N ALA A 93 13.04 20.84 7.13
CA ALA A 93 12.36 20.61 8.38
C ALA A 93 11.31 19.50 8.21
N PRO A 94 10.89 18.81 9.28
CA PRO A 94 9.95 17.67 9.20
C PRO A 94 8.62 17.99 8.53
N TRP A 95 8.08 19.19 8.72
CA TRP A 95 6.80 19.58 8.13
C TRP A 95 6.81 19.62 6.59
N HIS A 96 7.99 19.85 5.95
CA HIS A 96 8.10 19.77 4.49
C HIS A 96 7.80 18.34 4.00
N LEU A 97 8.15 17.31 4.78
CA LEU A 97 7.82 15.92 4.45
C LEU A 97 6.31 15.70 4.47
N HIS A 98 5.58 16.34 5.42
CA HIS A 98 4.12 16.22 5.49
C HIS A 98 3.47 16.79 4.21
N VAL A 99 3.88 17.98 3.79
CA VAL A 99 3.39 18.63 2.55
C VAL A 99 3.75 17.78 1.33
N ALA A 100 5.00 17.32 1.24
CA ALA A 100 5.47 16.47 0.15
C ALA A 100 4.61 15.21 0.02
N MET A 101 4.32 14.55 1.14
CA MET A 101 3.56 13.29 1.16
C MET A 101 2.08 13.48 0.84
N VAL A 102 1.47 14.62 1.18
CA VAL A 102 0.13 14.98 0.67
C VAL A 102 0.14 15.02 -0.86
N LEU A 103 1.07 15.78 -1.44
CA LEU A 103 1.14 15.96 -2.89
C LEU A 103 1.44 14.64 -3.62
N ILE A 104 2.37 13.84 -3.09
CA ILE A 104 2.71 12.53 -3.65
C ILE A 104 1.50 11.57 -3.55
N GLY A 105 0.78 11.58 -2.41
CA GLY A 105 -0.42 10.77 -2.21
C GLY A 105 -1.55 11.11 -3.19
N ILE A 106 -1.81 12.42 -3.37
CA ILE A 106 -2.75 12.92 -4.39
C ILE A 106 -2.31 12.46 -5.78
N GLY A 107 -1.04 12.65 -6.11
CA GLY A 107 -0.49 12.35 -7.43
C GLY A 107 -0.48 10.87 -7.80
N CYS A 108 -0.22 9.99 -6.84
CA CYS A 108 -0.20 8.54 -7.04
C CYS A 108 -1.60 7.90 -7.09
N SER A 109 -2.65 8.62 -6.71
CA SER A 109 -4.01 8.09 -6.53
C SER A 109 -4.64 7.45 -7.77
N PRO A 110 -4.41 7.91 -9.03
CA PRO A 110 -5.05 7.34 -10.22
C PRO A 110 -4.33 6.12 -10.79
N ALA A 111 -3.09 5.81 -10.36
CA ALA A 111 -2.19 4.88 -11.03
C ALA A 111 -2.82 3.48 -11.27
N LEU A 112 -3.43 2.88 -10.24
CA LEU A 112 -4.10 1.59 -10.35
C LEU A 112 -5.45 1.70 -11.07
N MET A 113 -6.22 2.73 -10.73
CA MET A 113 -7.58 2.91 -11.27
C MET A 113 -7.60 3.22 -12.75
N SER A 114 -6.61 3.96 -13.28
CA SER A 114 -6.46 4.23 -14.71
C SER A 114 -6.26 2.94 -15.51
N ALA A 115 -5.43 2.02 -15.01
CA ALA A 115 -5.23 0.73 -15.64
C ALA A 115 -6.52 -0.12 -15.59
N TYR A 116 -7.16 -0.21 -14.43
CA TYR A 116 -8.39 -0.98 -14.25
C TYR A 116 -9.54 -0.44 -15.11
N TYR A 117 -9.63 0.88 -15.29
CA TYR A 117 -10.58 1.52 -16.18
C TYR A 117 -10.39 1.08 -17.64
N ILE A 118 -9.13 1.02 -18.10
CA ILE A 118 -8.80 0.55 -19.46
C ILE A 118 -9.10 -0.95 -19.58
N PHE A 119 -8.73 -1.76 -18.57
CA PHE A 119 -8.96 -3.21 -18.61
C PHE A 119 -10.44 -3.56 -18.64
N ALA A 120 -11.25 -2.86 -17.83
CA ALA A 120 -12.69 -3.12 -17.77
C ALA A 120 -13.42 -2.81 -19.09
N ARG A 121 -12.86 -1.93 -19.94
CA ARG A 121 -13.49 -1.52 -21.21
C ARG A 121 -12.97 -2.25 -22.43
N ASN A 122 -11.73 -2.74 -22.38
CA ASN A 122 -11.07 -3.30 -23.56
C ASN A 122 -10.89 -4.82 -23.51
N PHE A 123 -11.13 -5.46 -22.37
CA PHE A 123 -10.85 -6.88 -22.16
C PHE A 123 -12.04 -7.59 -21.50
N THR A 124 -12.15 -8.90 -21.76
CA THR A 124 -13.16 -9.74 -21.13
C THR A 124 -12.94 -9.86 -19.62
N LEU A 125 -13.97 -10.28 -18.87
CA LEU A 125 -13.88 -10.43 -17.41
C LEU A 125 -12.76 -11.40 -16.98
N ARG A 126 -12.55 -12.46 -17.76
CA ARG A 126 -11.47 -13.43 -17.52
C ARG A 126 -10.08 -12.84 -17.76
N GLU A 127 -9.92 -12.08 -18.84
CA GLU A 127 -8.65 -11.38 -19.15
C GLU A 127 -8.36 -10.28 -18.12
N PHE A 128 -9.41 -9.55 -17.66
CA PHE A 128 -9.28 -8.52 -16.63
C PHE A 128 -8.60 -9.06 -15.37
N GLY A 129 -9.04 -10.21 -14.85
CA GLY A 129 -8.44 -10.79 -13.64
C GLY A 129 -6.95 -11.09 -13.80
N THR A 130 -6.55 -11.66 -14.95
CA THR A 130 -5.14 -11.97 -15.25
C THR A 130 -4.31 -10.70 -15.41
N LEU A 131 -4.83 -9.70 -16.14
CA LEU A 131 -4.15 -8.43 -16.36
C LEU A 131 -3.99 -7.63 -15.07
N ALA A 132 -5.05 -7.57 -14.25
CA ALA A 132 -5.02 -6.89 -12.96
C ALA A 132 -4.00 -7.52 -12.00
N GLY A 133 -4.00 -8.86 -11.90
CA GLY A 133 -3.01 -9.58 -11.09
C GLY A 133 -1.57 -9.35 -11.56
N SER A 134 -1.33 -9.43 -12.88
CA SER A 134 0.01 -9.17 -13.46
C SER A 134 0.45 -7.72 -13.25
N PHE A 135 -0.46 -6.77 -13.40
CA PHE A 135 -0.21 -5.35 -13.18
C PHE A 135 0.23 -5.06 -11.74
N VAL A 136 -0.49 -5.61 -10.77
CA VAL A 136 -0.15 -5.46 -9.34
C VAL A 136 1.16 -6.15 -9.00
N ALA A 137 1.42 -7.35 -9.56
CA ALA A 137 2.64 -8.10 -9.31
C ALA A 137 3.89 -7.35 -9.83
N VAL A 138 3.83 -6.82 -11.05
CA VAL A 138 4.95 -6.03 -11.61
C VAL A 138 5.10 -4.71 -10.84
N GLY A 139 4.00 -4.04 -10.53
CA GLY A 139 4.03 -2.81 -9.73
C GLY A 139 4.67 -2.99 -8.34
N ALA A 140 4.57 -4.18 -7.75
CA ALA A 140 5.21 -4.49 -6.47
C ALA A 140 6.75 -4.39 -6.52
N LEU A 141 7.39 -4.36 -7.70
CA LEU A 141 8.81 -4.04 -7.86
C LEU A 141 9.17 -2.68 -7.23
N GLY A 142 8.23 -1.73 -7.17
CA GLY A 142 8.43 -0.46 -6.48
C GLY A 142 8.83 -0.62 -5.01
N ASN A 143 8.29 -1.64 -4.34
CA ASN A 143 8.67 -1.96 -2.96
C ASN A 143 10.10 -2.49 -2.85
N ILE A 144 10.60 -3.20 -3.88
CA ILE A 144 11.98 -3.67 -3.95
C ILE A 144 12.93 -2.50 -4.20
N LEU A 145 12.58 -1.64 -5.17
CA LEU A 145 13.39 -0.48 -5.52
C LEU A 145 13.50 0.54 -4.37
N SER A 146 12.50 0.63 -3.50
CA SER A 146 12.49 1.49 -2.32
C SER A 146 13.27 0.92 -1.11
N ALA A 147 13.82 -0.27 -1.22
CA ALA A 147 14.60 -0.94 -0.18
C ALA A 147 16.12 -0.77 -0.41
N SER A 148 16.88 -1.89 -0.50
CA SER A 148 18.34 -1.84 -0.68
C SER A 148 18.82 -1.00 -1.87
N PRO A 149 18.16 -0.96 -3.04
CA PRO A 149 18.63 -0.11 -4.13
C PRO A 149 18.58 1.38 -3.78
N LEU A 150 17.52 1.83 -3.11
CA LEU A 150 17.43 3.23 -2.64
C LEU A 150 18.48 3.52 -1.57
N GLU A 151 18.66 2.62 -0.62
CA GLU A 151 19.65 2.76 0.45
C GLU A 151 21.04 2.91 -0.13
N ALA A 152 21.46 1.98 -0.99
CA ALA A 152 22.80 2.01 -1.61
C ALA A 152 23.02 3.30 -2.45
N PHE A 153 21.98 3.78 -3.14
CA PHE A 153 22.08 5.03 -3.90
C PHE A 153 22.15 6.25 -2.96
N ALA A 154 21.37 6.26 -1.89
CA ALA A 154 21.37 7.34 -0.91
C ALA A 154 22.68 7.39 -0.11
N GLU A 155 23.32 6.26 0.17
CA GLU A 155 24.64 6.18 0.78
C GLU A 155 25.73 6.74 -0.17
N ALA A 156 25.67 6.37 -1.45
CA ALA A 156 26.68 6.78 -2.43
C ALA A 156 26.57 8.25 -2.87
N ALA A 157 25.36 8.76 -3.08
CA ALA A 157 25.10 10.07 -3.70
C ALA A 157 24.36 11.06 -2.78
N GLY A 158 23.88 10.60 -1.63
CA GLY A 158 23.04 11.37 -0.71
C GLY A 158 21.54 11.26 -1.03
N TRP A 159 20.71 11.31 0.01
CA TRP A 159 19.26 11.13 -0.11
C TRP A 159 18.58 12.24 -0.94
N ARG A 160 19.10 13.47 -0.92
CA ARG A 160 18.56 14.56 -1.74
C ARG A 160 18.74 14.28 -3.22
N VAL A 161 19.92 13.76 -3.62
CA VAL A 161 20.18 13.38 -5.03
C VAL A 161 19.27 12.22 -5.44
N ALA A 162 19.05 11.25 -4.54
CA ALA A 162 18.08 10.18 -4.77
C ALA A 162 16.67 10.73 -5.02
N MET A 163 16.24 11.72 -4.24
CA MET A 163 14.93 12.35 -4.43
C MET A 163 14.85 13.18 -5.71
N TRP A 164 15.92 13.88 -6.12
CA TRP A 164 15.95 14.55 -7.42
C TRP A 164 15.89 13.56 -8.59
N LEU A 165 16.51 12.39 -8.48
CA LEU A 165 16.33 11.31 -9.44
C LEU A 165 14.85 10.89 -9.50
N MET A 166 14.20 10.74 -8.34
CA MET A 166 12.77 10.40 -8.29
C MET A 166 11.88 11.48 -8.90
N VAL A 167 12.23 12.77 -8.76
CA VAL A 167 11.58 13.88 -9.48
C VAL A 167 11.69 13.66 -10.99
N ALA A 168 12.89 13.42 -11.50
CA ALA A 168 13.10 13.21 -12.93
C ALA A 168 12.33 11.98 -13.46
N VAL A 169 12.37 10.87 -12.74
CA VAL A 169 11.64 9.64 -13.09
C VAL A 169 10.13 9.90 -13.08
N THR A 170 9.61 10.58 -12.06
CA THR A 170 8.17 10.85 -11.94
C THR A 170 7.67 11.78 -13.05
N LEU A 171 8.44 12.82 -13.39
CA LEU A 171 8.16 13.69 -14.54
C LEU A 171 8.21 12.93 -15.86
N GLY A 172 9.21 12.04 -16.02
CA GLY A 172 9.31 11.18 -17.21
C GLY A 172 8.10 10.25 -17.35
N VAL A 173 7.65 9.65 -16.25
CA VAL A 173 6.43 8.82 -16.26
C VAL A 173 5.19 9.65 -16.58
N ALA A 174 5.02 10.85 -15.99
CA ALA A 174 3.91 11.74 -16.31
C ALA A 174 3.87 12.10 -17.81
N LEU A 175 5.02 12.39 -18.41
CA LEU A 175 5.14 12.67 -19.83
C LEU A 175 4.80 11.43 -20.69
N LEU A 176 5.34 10.27 -20.33
CA LEU A 176 5.06 9.01 -21.03
C LEU A 176 3.57 8.62 -20.90
N GLU A 177 2.94 8.82 -19.73
CA GLU A 177 1.49 8.62 -19.55
C GLU A 177 0.69 9.52 -20.51
N PHE A 178 1.08 10.79 -20.63
CA PHE A 178 0.42 11.72 -21.54
C PHE A 178 0.62 11.32 -23.01
N LEU A 179 1.77 10.82 -23.41
CA LEU A 179 2.09 10.48 -24.81
C LEU A 179 1.58 9.09 -25.22
N CYS A 180 1.66 8.10 -24.33
CA CYS A 180 1.46 6.69 -24.68
C CYS A 180 0.10 6.14 -24.26
N VAL A 181 -0.52 6.67 -23.18
CA VAL A 181 -1.83 6.19 -22.72
C VAL A 181 -2.91 6.64 -23.71
N ARG A 182 -3.77 5.71 -24.08
CA ARG A 182 -4.93 5.98 -24.96
C ARG A 182 -6.21 5.80 -24.15
N ASP A 183 -7.08 6.78 -24.26
CA ASP A 183 -8.39 6.72 -23.62
C ASP A 183 -9.27 5.69 -24.38
N PRO A 184 -9.95 4.77 -23.65
CA PRO A 184 -10.93 3.87 -24.28
C PRO A 184 -12.16 4.66 -24.73
N GLN A 185 -12.96 4.05 -25.62
CA GLN A 185 -14.22 4.65 -26.06
C GLN A 185 -15.13 4.91 -24.85
N ARG A 186 -15.74 6.10 -24.82
CA ARG A 186 -16.69 6.45 -23.76
C ARG A 186 -17.94 5.57 -23.92
N LEU A 187 -18.42 5.00 -22.81
CA LEU A 187 -19.73 4.35 -22.81
C LEU A 187 -20.82 5.42 -22.87
N ASP A 188 -21.83 5.16 -23.70
CA ASP A 188 -23.02 5.99 -23.74
C ASP A 188 -23.69 6.02 -22.36
N ALA A 189 -24.25 7.17 -21.97
CA ALA A 189 -24.83 7.42 -20.65
C ALA A 189 -26.08 6.55 -20.31
N SER A 190 -26.45 5.62 -21.19
CA SER A 190 -27.66 4.77 -21.08
C SER A 190 -27.51 3.56 -20.12
N HIS A 191 -26.32 3.29 -19.58
CA HIS A 191 -26.17 2.19 -18.64
C HIS A 191 -26.45 2.69 -17.21
N PRO A 192 -27.36 2.02 -16.46
CA PRO A 192 -27.69 2.39 -15.08
C PRO A 192 -26.41 2.31 -14.22
N THR A 193 -25.89 3.47 -13.87
CA THR A 193 -24.77 3.58 -12.92
C THR A 193 -25.35 3.33 -11.53
N GLY A 194 -25.11 2.14 -10.96
CA GLY A 194 -25.52 1.82 -9.59
C GLY A 194 -25.05 2.89 -8.59
N ARG A 195 -25.79 3.10 -7.51
CA ARG A 195 -25.48 4.12 -6.50
C ARG A 195 -24.55 3.52 -5.42
N LEU A 196 -23.71 4.34 -4.82
CA LEU A 196 -22.88 3.94 -3.68
C LEU A 196 -23.74 3.42 -2.51
N SER A 197 -24.94 3.98 -2.34
CA SER A 197 -25.94 3.53 -1.36
C SER A 197 -26.33 2.04 -1.51
N ASP A 198 -26.26 1.50 -2.72
CA ASP A 198 -26.64 0.11 -2.98
C ASP A 198 -25.55 -0.85 -2.44
N ILE A 199 -24.30 -0.43 -2.47
CA ILE A 199 -23.17 -1.17 -1.87
C ILE A 199 -23.29 -1.19 -0.34
N LEU A 200 -23.66 -0.06 0.28
CA LEU A 200 -23.83 0.05 1.73
C LEU A 200 -24.97 -0.83 2.28
N ARG A 201 -25.92 -1.25 1.45
CA ARG A 201 -27.02 -2.17 1.84
C ARG A 201 -26.59 -3.64 1.90
N LEU A 202 -25.43 -3.99 1.38
CA LEU A 202 -24.92 -5.37 1.37
C LEU A 202 -24.38 -5.74 2.76
N ARG A 203 -25.18 -6.47 3.55
CA ARG A 203 -24.85 -6.85 4.93
C ARG A 203 -23.52 -7.60 5.06
N ALA A 204 -23.18 -8.47 4.10
CA ALA A 204 -21.95 -9.24 4.12
C ALA A 204 -20.71 -8.34 4.14
N LEU A 205 -20.74 -7.18 3.46
CA LEU A 205 -19.62 -6.25 3.43
C LEU A 205 -19.31 -5.65 4.80
N TRP A 206 -20.29 -5.44 5.66
CA TRP A 206 -20.08 -4.87 7.00
C TRP A 206 -19.24 -5.76 7.91
N PHE A 207 -19.22 -7.08 7.68
CA PHE A 207 -18.34 -8.01 8.38
C PHE A 207 -16.97 -8.16 7.71
N ILE A 208 -16.86 -7.83 6.41
CA ILE A 208 -15.60 -7.84 5.67
C ILE A 208 -14.80 -6.54 5.90
N LEU A 209 -15.47 -5.38 5.91
CA LEU A 209 -14.85 -4.06 5.96
C LEU A 209 -13.93 -3.84 7.17
N PRO A 210 -14.25 -4.27 8.40
CA PRO A 210 -13.35 -4.09 9.54
C PRO A 210 -12.00 -4.78 9.31
N LEU A 211 -12.01 -6.06 8.91
CA LEU A 211 -10.77 -6.77 8.58
C LEU A 211 -10.07 -6.13 7.38
N PHE A 212 -10.82 -5.74 6.36
CA PHE A 212 -10.26 -5.12 5.16
C PHE A 212 -9.53 -3.81 5.45
N SER A 213 -10.03 -3.03 6.41
CA SER A 213 -9.41 -1.77 6.83
C SER A 213 -8.07 -1.96 7.56
N VAL A 214 -7.88 -3.09 8.25
CA VAL A 214 -6.70 -3.28 9.10
C VAL A 214 -5.71 -4.32 8.58
N ASN A 215 -6.14 -5.23 7.71
CA ASN A 215 -5.32 -6.35 7.24
C ASN A 215 -4.07 -5.90 6.48
N TYR A 216 -4.26 -5.08 5.44
CA TYR A 216 -3.13 -4.50 4.71
C TYR A 216 -2.40 -3.43 5.53
N ALA A 217 -3.14 -2.69 6.34
CA ALA A 217 -2.67 -1.55 7.10
C ALA A 217 -1.53 -1.91 8.07
N ALA A 218 -1.65 -3.00 8.83
CA ALA A 218 -0.61 -3.45 9.76
C ALA A 218 0.70 -3.79 9.03
N SER A 219 0.62 -4.61 7.97
CA SER A 219 1.81 -4.98 7.18
C SER A 219 2.42 -3.79 6.45
N ALA A 220 1.60 -2.90 5.88
CA ALA A 220 2.07 -1.72 5.17
C ALA A 220 2.72 -0.70 6.11
N ALA A 221 2.15 -0.48 7.31
CA ALA A 221 2.70 0.43 8.30
C ALA A 221 4.03 -0.08 8.86
N ILE A 222 4.11 -1.36 9.24
CA ILE A 222 5.34 -1.95 9.75
C ILE A 222 6.43 -1.87 8.69
N ARG A 223 6.17 -2.33 7.47
CA ARG A 223 7.16 -2.37 6.40
C ARG A 223 7.57 -1.00 5.89
N GLY A 224 6.62 -0.13 5.64
CA GLY A 224 6.86 1.16 4.96
C GLY A 224 7.26 2.30 5.88
N LEU A 225 7.09 2.13 7.19
CA LEU A 225 7.30 3.19 8.17
C LEU A 225 8.15 2.73 9.36
N TRP A 226 7.75 1.67 10.04
CA TRP A 226 8.29 1.34 11.36
C TRP A 226 9.46 0.37 11.36
N ALA A 227 9.67 -0.42 10.29
CA ALA A 227 10.78 -1.38 10.23
C ALA A 227 12.15 -0.70 10.34
N GLY A 228 12.35 0.43 9.67
CA GLY A 228 13.60 1.19 9.72
C GLY A 228 13.90 1.71 11.14
N PRO A 229 13.05 2.58 11.70
CA PRO A 229 13.23 3.09 13.05
C PRO A 229 13.33 1.99 14.13
N TYR A 230 12.54 0.92 14.02
CA TYR A 230 12.63 -0.22 14.93
C TYR A 230 14.01 -0.88 14.93
N LEU A 231 14.52 -1.20 13.75
CA LEU A 231 15.83 -1.85 13.63
C LEU A 231 16.97 -0.92 14.05
N GLU A 232 16.85 0.38 13.77
CA GLU A 232 17.80 1.41 14.18
C GLU A 232 17.83 1.56 15.72
N GLU A 233 16.69 1.82 16.33
CA GLU A 233 16.63 2.21 17.76
C GLU A 233 16.76 1.04 18.71
N VAL A 234 16.37 -0.19 18.33
CA VAL A 234 16.44 -1.38 19.20
C VAL A 234 17.73 -2.17 18.98
N PHE A 235 18.23 -2.24 17.75
CA PHE A 235 19.39 -3.08 17.41
C PHE A 235 20.61 -2.30 16.91
N ASN A 236 20.54 -0.95 16.85
CA ASN A 236 21.57 -0.09 16.26
C ASN A 236 21.93 -0.50 14.83
N ALA A 237 20.91 -0.92 14.06
CA ALA A 237 21.09 -1.40 12.69
C ALA A 237 21.50 -0.25 11.77
N THR A 238 22.48 -0.52 10.91
CA THR A 238 22.91 0.42 9.87
C THR A 238 21.88 0.53 8.75
N GLY A 239 21.93 1.61 7.96
CA GLY A 239 21.07 1.79 6.78
C GLY A 239 21.09 0.57 5.85
N LYS A 240 22.28 -0.01 5.62
CA LYS A 240 22.45 -1.24 4.83
C LYS A 240 21.69 -2.44 5.40
N MET A 241 21.69 -2.61 6.71
CA MET A 241 20.93 -3.69 7.37
C MET A 241 19.41 -3.45 7.25
N ILE A 242 18.97 -2.20 7.40
CA ILE A 242 17.57 -1.80 7.23
C ILE A 242 17.13 -2.04 5.78
N GLY A 243 17.96 -1.64 4.81
CA GLY A 243 17.70 -1.89 3.38
C GLY A 243 17.54 -3.37 3.06
N HIS A 244 18.41 -4.24 3.59
CA HIS A 244 18.30 -5.69 3.41
C HIS A 244 17.04 -6.27 4.07
N ALA A 245 16.70 -5.82 5.28
CA ALA A 245 15.49 -6.30 5.99
C ALA A 245 14.22 -5.91 5.23
N THR A 246 14.11 -4.66 4.79
CA THR A 246 12.95 -4.17 4.02
C THR A 246 12.86 -4.81 2.62
N LEU A 247 14.01 -5.11 1.99
CA LEU A 247 14.07 -5.90 0.75
C LEU A 247 13.51 -7.31 0.99
N LEU A 248 13.94 -7.99 2.05
CA LEU A 248 13.45 -9.33 2.39
C LEU A 248 11.95 -9.33 2.65
N MET A 249 11.43 -8.31 3.36
CA MET A 249 9.98 -8.12 3.53
C MET A 249 9.26 -7.97 2.19
N GLY A 250 9.81 -7.18 1.27
CA GLY A 250 9.24 -6.97 -0.07
C GLY A 250 9.22 -8.25 -0.92
N LEU A 251 10.32 -9.00 -0.92
CA LEU A 251 10.41 -10.29 -1.60
C LEU A 251 9.43 -11.31 -1.02
N ALA A 252 9.36 -11.41 0.30
CA ALA A 252 8.43 -12.28 1.00
C ALA A 252 6.96 -11.94 0.66
N MET A 253 6.62 -10.66 0.53
CA MET A 253 5.28 -10.21 0.10
C MET A 253 4.98 -10.66 -1.34
N ILE A 254 5.94 -10.59 -2.25
CA ILE A 254 5.77 -11.08 -3.63
C ILE A 254 5.50 -12.58 -3.63
N VAL A 255 6.30 -13.36 -2.89
CA VAL A 255 6.10 -14.81 -2.75
C VAL A 255 4.71 -15.11 -2.16
N GLY A 256 4.29 -14.38 -1.11
CA GLY A 256 2.96 -14.52 -0.51
C GLY A 256 1.84 -14.26 -1.52
N ASN A 257 1.95 -13.22 -2.35
CA ASN A 257 0.98 -12.92 -3.39
C ASN A 257 0.89 -14.04 -4.46
N PHE A 258 2.01 -14.63 -4.88
CA PHE A 258 2.01 -15.75 -5.81
C PHE A 258 1.42 -17.03 -5.21
N LEU A 259 1.62 -17.25 -3.92
CA LEU A 259 1.11 -18.43 -3.21
C LEU A 259 -0.36 -18.31 -2.80
N ALA A 260 -0.96 -17.11 -2.84
CA ALA A 260 -2.35 -16.90 -2.46
C ALA A 260 -3.33 -17.78 -3.25
N GLY A 261 -3.21 -17.85 -4.58
CA GLY A 261 -4.05 -18.70 -5.43
C GLY A 261 -3.86 -20.22 -5.17
N PRO A 262 -2.63 -20.74 -5.17
CA PRO A 262 -2.36 -22.12 -4.73
C PRO A 262 -2.89 -22.44 -3.33
N ALA A 263 -2.77 -21.54 -2.36
CA ALA A 263 -3.27 -21.72 -1.01
C ALA A 263 -4.80 -21.87 -0.98
N VAL A 264 -5.53 -21.06 -1.75
CA VAL A 264 -6.98 -21.20 -1.88
C VAL A 264 -7.36 -22.57 -2.45
N ARG A 265 -6.64 -23.06 -3.47
CA ARG A 265 -6.89 -24.39 -4.03
C ARG A 265 -6.62 -25.53 -3.05
N ALA A 266 -5.57 -25.39 -2.23
CA ALA A 266 -5.22 -26.39 -1.23
C ALA A 266 -6.21 -26.43 -0.05
N VAL A 267 -6.71 -25.28 0.38
CA VAL A 267 -7.65 -25.13 1.50
C VAL A 267 -9.12 -25.38 1.05
N GLY A 268 -9.42 -25.16 -0.24
CA GLY A 268 -10.74 -25.35 -0.83
C GLY A 268 -11.75 -24.23 -0.56
N SER A 269 -11.35 -23.13 0.11
CA SER A 269 -12.24 -21.99 0.39
C SER A 269 -11.42 -20.70 0.53
N VAL A 270 -11.87 -19.64 -0.13
CA VAL A 270 -11.27 -18.29 -0.04
C VAL A 270 -11.37 -17.77 1.39
N ARG A 271 -12.56 -17.91 2.01
CA ARG A 271 -12.82 -17.47 3.39
C ARG A 271 -11.88 -18.14 4.39
N ARG A 272 -11.75 -19.47 4.34
CA ARG A 272 -10.86 -20.23 5.24
C ARG A 272 -9.39 -19.83 5.05
N THR A 273 -8.96 -19.63 3.81
CA THR A 273 -7.60 -19.18 3.51
C THR A 273 -7.33 -17.80 4.12
N ILE A 274 -8.28 -16.86 4.05
CA ILE A 274 -8.17 -15.55 4.68
C ILE A 274 -8.07 -15.69 6.21
N LEU A 275 -8.90 -16.51 6.83
CA LEU A 275 -8.86 -16.75 8.28
C LEU A 275 -7.49 -17.30 8.72
N ILE A 276 -6.98 -18.32 8.05
CA ILE A 276 -5.68 -18.94 8.36
C ILE A 276 -4.54 -17.94 8.16
N SER A 277 -4.49 -17.25 7.03
CA SER A 277 -3.41 -16.32 6.72
C SER A 277 -3.42 -15.11 7.66
N THR A 278 -4.62 -14.58 7.99
CA THR A 278 -4.73 -13.45 8.92
C THR A 278 -4.40 -13.88 10.36
N ALA A 279 -4.82 -15.07 10.80
CA ALA A 279 -4.40 -15.61 12.09
C ALA A 279 -2.85 -15.75 12.16
N GLY A 280 -2.23 -16.24 11.10
CA GLY A 280 -0.78 -16.25 10.96
C GLY A 280 -0.17 -14.85 11.10
N THR A 281 -0.76 -13.82 10.48
CA THR A 281 -0.29 -12.43 10.61
C THR A 281 -0.40 -11.93 12.06
N VAL A 282 -1.52 -12.20 12.74
CA VAL A 282 -1.71 -11.86 14.16
C VAL A 282 -0.61 -12.51 15.02
N LEU A 283 -0.33 -13.80 14.80
CA LEU A 283 0.73 -14.52 15.53
C LEU A 283 2.12 -13.95 15.26
N VAL A 284 2.43 -13.58 14.01
CA VAL A 284 3.74 -13.02 13.64
C VAL A 284 3.95 -11.64 14.24
N ILE A 285 2.94 -10.74 14.17
CA ILE A 285 3.04 -9.40 14.79
C ILE A 285 3.01 -9.52 16.31
N GLY A 286 2.23 -10.46 16.88
CA GLY A 286 2.29 -10.82 18.29
C GLY A 286 3.66 -11.35 18.71
N GLY A 287 4.34 -12.10 17.84
CA GLY A 287 5.74 -12.50 18.03
C GLY A 287 6.71 -11.33 18.08
N LEU A 288 6.52 -10.31 17.22
CA LEU A 288 7.29 -9.05 17.29
C LEU A 288 7.05 -8.32 18.62
N TRP A 289 5.83 -8.33 19.14
CA TRP A 289 5.52 -7.78 20.46
C TRP A 289 6.23 -8.53 21.58
N LEU A 290 6.17 -9.86 21.60
CA LEU A 290 6.74 -10.67 22.69
C LEU A 290 8.27 -10.72 22.66
N PHE A 291 8.86 -10.72 21.47
CA PHE A 291 10.31 -10.91 21.24
C PHE A 291 10.97 -9.66 20.67
N THR A 292 10.47 -8.48 20.96
CA THR A 292 10.87 -7.18 20.37
C THR A 292 12.39 -6.93 20.39
N ALA A 293 13.09 -7.32 21.45
CA ALA A 293 14.54 -7.11 21.60
C ALA A 293 15.36 -8.39 21.73
N HIS A 294 14.81 -9.55 21.34
CA HIS A 294 15.48 -10.83 21.56
C HIS A 294 16.75 -10.98 20.70
N SER A 295 16.64 -10.81 19.37
CA SER A 295 17.77 -10.81 18.45
C SER A 295 17.41 -10.16 17.12
N LEU A 296 18.40 -9.54 16.45
CA LEU A 296 18.23 -8.96 15.12
C LEU A 296 17.75 -9.99 14.08
N ALA A 297 18.30 -11.22 14.12
CA ALA A 297 17.93 -12.27 13.18
C ALA A 297 16.45 -12.67 13.33
N LEU A 298 15.96 -12.82 14.57
CA LEU A 298 14.54 -13.10 14.83
C LEU A 298 13.64 -11.93 14.38
N ALA A 299 14.04 -10.69 14.69
CA ALA A 299 13.32 -9.50 14.28
C ALA A 299 13.17 -9.44 12.75
N VAL A 300 14.26 -9.61 12.00
CA VAL A 300 14.25 -9.62 10.52
C VAL A 300 13.40 -10.78 9.98
N THR A 301 13.46 -11.96 10.59
CA THR A 301 12.64 -13.11 10.20
C THR A 301 11.15 -12.82 10.40
N LEU A 302 10.77 -12.30 11.57
CA LEU A 302 9.37 -11.94 11.84
C LEU A 302 8.89 -10.81 10.91
N LEU A 303 9.72 -9.80 10.65
CA LEU A 303 9.42 -8.75 9.68
C LEU A 303 9.20 -9.32 8.27
N ALA A 304 10.04 -10.26 7.82
CA ALA A 304 9.85 -10.95 6.54
C ALA A 304 8.52 -11.71 6.49
N LEU A 305 8.16 -12.40 7.58
CA LEU A 305 6.87 -13.09 7.69
C LEU A 305 5.68 -12.13 7.73
N VAL A 306 5.80 -10.91 8.28
CA VAL A 306 4.80 -9.84 8.15
C VAL A 306 4.63 -9.47 6.68
N GLY A 307 5.71 -9.34 5.93
CA GLY A 307 5.65 -9.11 4.49
C GLY A 307 4.89 -10.22 3.76
N PHE A 308 5.25 -11.47 4.01
CA PHE A 308 4.63 -12.66 3.42
C PHE A 308 3.12 -12.73 3.68
N SER A 309 2.71 -12.55 4.91
CA SER A 309 1.32 -12.71 5.35
C SER A 309 0.42 -11.54 4.93
N GLY A 310 0.98 -10.35 4.69
CA GLY A 310 0.25 -9.19 4.16
C GLY A 310 -0.35 -9.39 2.77
N ALA A 311 0.03 -10.45 2.06
CA ALA A 311 -0.53 -10.84 0.77
C ALA A 311 -2.02 -11.28 0.84
N SER A 312 -2.55 -11.59 2.01
CA SER A 312 -3.97 -11.98 2.21
C SER A 312 -4.98 -10.89 1.82
N TYR A 313 -4.55 -9.64 1.74
CA TYR A 313 -5.34 -8.51 1.25
C TYR A 313 -5.95 -8.75 -0.15
N VAL A 314 -5.23 -9.40 -1.06
CA VAL A 314 -5.75 -9.72 -2.42
C VAL A 314 -6.93 -10.68 -2.35
N LEU A 315 -6.88 -11.63 -1.43
CA LEU A 315 -7.99 -12.59 -1.20
C LEU A 315 -9.22 -11.89 -0.61
N LEU A 316 -9.02 -10.90 0.27
CA LEU A 316 -10.13 -10.09 0.81
C LEU A 316 -10.85 -9.30 -0.29
N ILE A 317 -10.13 -8.75 -1.27
CA ILE A 317 -10.74 -8.13 -2.44
C ILE A 317 -11.59 -9.14 -3.21
N ALA A 318 -11.04 -10.32 -3.47
CA ALA A 318 -11.73 -11.37 -4.22
C ALA A 318 -13.01 -11.83 -3.48
N HIS A 319 -12.92 -12.04 -2.15
CA HIS A 319 -14.06 -12.41 -1.33
C HIS A 319 -15.13 -11.32 -1.26
N GLY A 320 -14.74 -10.06 -1.02
CA GLY A 320 -15.69 -8.93 -1.02
C GLY A 320 -16.38 -8.74 -2.37
N ARG A 321 -15.63 -8.94 -3.48
CA ARG A 321 -16.18 -8.88 -4.84
C ARG A 321 -17.27 -9.93 -5.09
N ALA A 322 -17.16 -11.11 -4.51
CA ALA A 322 -18.14 -12.20 -4.72
C ALA A 322 -19.57 -11.84 -4.23
N PHE A 323 -19.68 -10.88 -3.32
CA PHE A 323 -20.97 -10.36 -2.83
C PHE A 323 -21.51 -9.18 -3.64
N LEU A 324 -20.75 -8.66 -4.61
CA LEU A 324 -21.14 -7.49 -5.39
C LEU A 324 -21.92 -7.92 -6.64
N PRO A 325 -23.12 -7.34 -6.91
CA PRO A 325 -23.80 -7.49 -8.19
C PRO A 325 -22.91 -7.03 -9.35
N GLN A 326 -23.04 -7.66 -10.52
CA GLN A 326 -22.17 -7.37 -11.67
C GLN A 326 -22.10 -5.89 -12.05
N HIS A 327 -23.22 -5.17 -11.99
CA HIS A 327 -23.27 -3.73 -12.30
C HIS A 327 -22.61 -2.83 -11.24
N LEU A 328 -22.28 -3.36 -10.04
CA LEU A 328 -21.64 -2.64 -8.94
C LEU A 328 -20.18 -3.06 -8.73
N VAL A 329 -19.65 -4.05 -9.44
CA VAL A 329 -18.31 -4.61 -9.21
C VAL A 329 -17.22 -3.53 -9.27
N GLY A 330 -17.21 -2.67 -10.29
CA GLY A 330 -16.20 -1.64 -10.41
C GLY A 330 -16.18 -0.67 -9.22
N ARG A 331 -17.34 -0.10 -8.89
CA ARG A 331 -17.50 0.82 -7.75
C ARG A 331 -17.31 0.15 -6.41
N GLY A 332 -17.78 -1.10 -6.28
CA GLY A 332 -17.64 -1.86 -5.05
C GLY A 332 -16.18 -2.19 -4.73
N VAL A 333 -15.40 -2.60 -5.73
CA VAL A 333 -13.96 -2.86 -5.55
C VAL A 333 -13.21 -1.57 -5.19
N THR A 334 -13.55 -0.44 -5.83
CA THR A 334 -12.97 0.87 -5.47
C THR A 334 -13.34 1.28 -4.04
N PHE A 335 -14.59 1.06 -3.66
CA PHE A 335 -15.08 1.31 -2.30
C PHE A 335 -14.33 0.45 -1.25
N LEU A 336 -14.19 -0.85 -1.50
CA LEU A 336 -13.39 -1.72 -0.65
C LEU A 336 -11.94 -1.21 -0.54
N ASN A 337 -11.30 -0.88 -1.68
CA ASN A 337 -9.93 -0.38 -1.69
C ASN A 337 -9.77 0.94 -0.90
N MET A 338 -10.77 1.82 -0.94
CA MET A 338 -10.79 3.05 -0.13
C MET A 338 -10.70 2.73 1.38
N PHE A 339 -11.43 1.73 1.86
CA PHE A 339 -11.34 1.30 3.27
C PHE A 339 -9.96 0.74 3.62
N SER A 340 -9.37 -0.08 2.76
CA SER A 340 -8.03 -0.62 2.98
C SER A 340 -6.97 0.50 3.03
N ILE A 341 -7.01 1.42 2.08
CA ILE A 341 -6.06 2.53 2.00
C ILE A 341 -6.30 3.54 3.14
N GLY A 342 -7.56 3.91 3.39
CA GLY A 342 -7.94 4.79 4.49
C GLY A 342 -7.60 4.20 5.86
N GLY A 343 -7.87 2.91 6.05
CA GLY A 343 -7.49 2.18 7.26
C GLY A 343 -5.98 2.16 7.50
N THR A 344 -5.19 2.04 6.42
CA THR A 344 -3.72 2.16 6.50
C THR A 344 -3.31 3.56 6.99
N GLY A 345 -3.92 4.62 6.45
CA GLY A 345 -3.67 5.99 6.90
C GLY A 345 -4.05 6.18 8.38
N MET A 346 -5.22 5.67 8.79
CA MET A 346 -5.67 5.76 10.18
C MET A 346 -4.72 5.06 11.15
N LEU A 347 -4.27 3.84 10.84
CA LEU A 347 -3.35 3.12 11.72
C LEU A 347 -1.96 3.76 11.73
N GLN A 348 -1.46 4.25 10.60
CA GLN A 348 -0.16 4.94 10.57
C GLN A 348 -0.22 6.25 11.35
N PHE A 349 -1.25 7.06 11.15
CA PHE A 349 -1.43 8.30 11.89
C PHE A 349 -1.63 8.04 13.39
N GLY A 350 -2.48 7.07 13.76
CA GLY A 350 -2.74 6.65 15.13
C GLY A 350 -1.53 6.01 15.81
N SER A 351 -0.57 5.48 15.06
CA SER A 351 0.65 4.88 15.61
C SER A 351 1.60 5.92 16.26
N ARG A 352 1.55 7.20 15.81
CA ARG A 352 2.38 8.27 16.38
C ARG A 352 2.14 8.50 17.86
N PRO A 353 0.91 8.82 18.33
CA PRO A 353 0.68 9.06 19.77
C PRO A 353 1.00 7.83 20.61
N VAL A 354 0.78 6.62 20.10
CA VAL A 354 1.14 5.38 20.78
C VAL A 354 2.65 5.29 20.97
N TYR A 355 3.42 5.51 19.90
CA TYR A 355 4.87 5.50 19.96
C TYR A 355 5.40 6.61 20.89
N GLN A 356 4.91 7.84 20.75
CA GLN A 356 5.34 8.98 21.58
C GLN A 356 5.07 8.73 23.06
N TRP A 357 3.86 8.25 23.41
CA TRP A 357 3.54 7.92 24.79
C TRP A 357 4.47 6.83 25.33
N ALA A 358 4.68 5.77 24.59
CA ALA A 358 5.49 4.63 25.03
C ALA A 358 6.99 4.99 25.13
N SER A 359 7.51 5.82 24.24
CA SER A 359 8.92 6.25 24.23
C SER A 359 9.30 7.16 25.40
N VAL A 360 8.32 7.89 25.96
CA VAL A 360 8.54 8.73 27.17
C VAL A 360 8.54 7.89 28.44
N HIS A 361 7.79 6.77 28.47
CA HIS A 361 7.57 5.96 29.67
C HIS A 361 8.40 4.69 29.74
N GLY A 362 9.18 4.38 28.71
CA GLY A 362 9.92 3.13 28.64
C GLY A 362 11.17 3.17 27.74
N SER A 363 11.82 2.01 27.65
CA SER A 363 12.95 1.83 26.71
C SER A 363 12.47 1.79 25.26
N PRO A 364 13.36 1.99 24.26
CA PRO A 364 13.00 1.83 22.85
C PRO A 364 12.31 0.49 22.56
N ALA A 365 12.82 -0.61 23.11
CA ALA A 365 12.19 -1.93 22.96
C ALA A 365 10.75 -1.98 23.47
N GLN A 366 10.45 -1.35 24.62
CA GLN A 366 9.10 -1.28 25.16
C GLN A 366 8.18 -0.40 24.31
N ALA A 367 8.72 0.68 23.72
CA ALA A 367 7.96 1.54 22.81
C ALA A 367 7.53 0.77 21.58
N TYR A 368 8.44 0.01 20.95
CA TYR A 368 8.10 -0.81 19.78
C TYR A 368 7.23 -2.02 20.14
N ALA A 369 7.40 -2.63 21.31
CA ALA A 369 6.48 -3.67 21.78
C ALA A 369 5.04 -3.14 21.88
N THR A 370 4.85 -1.96 22.49
CA THR A 370 3.54 -1.31 22.58
C THR A 370 2.98 -0.99 21.19
N LEU A 371 3.83 -0.56 20.26
CA LEU A 371 3.45 -0.29 18.89
C LEU A 371 3.01 -1.56 18.14
N PHE A 372 3.73 -2.67 18.28
CA PHE A 372 3.32 -3.95 17.67
C PHE A 372 2.01 -4.47 18.26
N LEU A 373 1.79 -4.30 19.55
CA LEU A 373 0.51 -4.61 20.20
C LEU A 373 -0.63 -3.75 19.63
N PHE A 374 -0.39 -2.45 19.41
CA PHE A 374 -1.34 -1.54 18.77
C PHE A 374 -1.76 -2.02 17.37
N PHE A 375 -0.87 -2.61 16.57
CA PHE A 375 -1.22 -3.19 15.27
C PHE A 375 -1.90 -4.56 15.40
N THR A 376 -1.53 -5.34 16.41
CA THR A 376 -2.09 -6.69 16.64
C THR A 376 -3.55 -6.64 17.04
N LEU A 377 -3.94 -5.74 17.94
CA LEU A 377 -5.29 -5.69 18.52
C LEU A 377 -6.39 -5.41 17.47
N PRO A 378 -6.30 -4.36 16.62
CA PRO A 378 -7.30 -4.13 15.58
C PRO A 378 -7.35 -5.26 14.55
N LEU A 379 -6.21 -5.89 14.25
CA LEU A 379 -6.14 -7.00 13.32
C LEU A 379 -6.85 -8.24 13.90
N ALA A 380 -6.63 -8.55 15.16
CA ALA A 380 -7.31 -9.64 15.88
C ALA A 380 -8.82 -9.40 15.99
N LEU A 381 -9.23 -8.16 16.28
CA LEU A 381 -10.64 -7.76 16.31
C LEU A 381 -11.27 -7.88 14.91
N GLY A 382 -10.60 -7.39 13.87
CA GLY A 382 -11.05 -7.53 12.49
C GLY A 382 -11.20 -9.00 12.07
N LEU A 383 -10.27 -9.86 12.48
CA LEU A 383 -10.33 -11.30 12.26
C LEU A 383 -11.54 -11.94 12.98
N ALA A 384 -11.80 -11.56 14.24
CA ALA A 384 -12.95 -12.06 15.01
C ALA A 384 -14.28 -11.65 14.36
N LEU A 385 -14.41 -10.41 13.89
CA LEU A 385 -15.60 -9.95 13.17
C LEU A 385 -15.75 -10.65 11.82
N TYR A 386 -14.66 -10.87 11.10
CA TYR A 386 -14.67 -11.58 9.83
C TYR A 386 -15.09 -13.04 9.96
N PHE A 387 -14.92 -13.65 11.14
CA PHE A 387 -15.42 -15.01 11.40
C PHE A 387 -16.94 -15.13 11.24
N LEU A 388 -17.66 -14.02 11.38
CA LEU A 388 -19.12 -13.94 11.18
C LEU A 388 -19.54 -13.78 9.72
N THR A 389 -18.56 -13.58 8.79
CA THR A 389 -18.84 -13.40 7.37
C THR A 389 -19.31 -14.73 6.76
N PRO A 390 -20.37 -14.76 5.94
CA PRO A 390 -20.76 -15.95 5.21
C PRO A 390 -19.70 -16.37 4.18
N GLU A 391 -19.72 -17.63 3.76
CA GLU A 391 -18.94 -18.07 2.60
C GLU A 391 -19.45 -17.39 1.32
N ALA A 392 -18.58 -17.24 0.33
CA ALA A 392 -18.97 -16.63 -0.93
C ALA A 392 -20.04 -17.45 -1.65
N PRO A 393 -20.99 -16.84 -2.35
CA PRO A 393 -22.10 -17.57 -3.00
C PRO A 393 -21.69 -18.65 -4.00
N ASN A 394 -20.41 -18.72 -4.39
CA ASN A 394 -19.87 -19.66 -5.39
C ASN A 394 -18.61 -20.38 -4.90
N ASP A 395 -18.38 -20.46 -3.60
CA ASP A 395 -17.30 -21.29 -3.01
C ASP A 395 -17.73 -22.74 -2.87
#